data_f086290f2a085dbd59dd493e3d6e4522
#
_entry.id   f086290f2a085dbd59dd493e3d6e4522
#
_cell.length_a   1.000
_cell.length_b   1.000
_cell.length_c   1.000
_cell.angle_alpha   90.00
_cell.angle_beta   90.00
_cell.angle_gamma   90.00
#
_symmetry.space_group_name_H-M   'P 1'
#
loop_
_entity.id
_entity.type
_entity.pdbx_description
1 polymer ?
#
loop_
_entity_poly.entity_id
_entity_poly.type
_entity_poly.pdbx_seq_one_letter_code
_entity_poly.pdbx_strand_id
1 'polypeptide(L)'
;LLHHRCFYALEDADLPYRISLPSLQTMGRVRFEVEGVAAGKKEAEQDDSAEQRVFTAHPKVCPSTGELVGYGCEYTPMDQQWIYRLLSKSGMLTRQFAIPLRHTSYNHDCAATRNFSIVYDGNLVLSWDKVMGGSGGRDNGIWRFRRDIPGRIGIFPRHATESTQVQWFEVEPYCVSHTACAWEETDAGDGNPVVIIVTNNIGFESFSPTFPSETPTDP
;
A
#
# COMPACT_ATOMS: atom_id res chain seq x y z
N LEU A 1 10.68 -2.00 -12.18
CA LEU A 1 11.17 -0.76 -11.55
C LEU A 1 12.66 -0.63 -11.70
N LEU A 2 13.15 0.57 -12.00
CA LEU A 2 14.55 0.93 -11.90
C LEU A 2 14.73 1.96 -10.77
N HIS A 3 15.49 1.60 -9.73
CA HIS A 3 15.81 2.50 -8.62
C HIS A 3 17.24 2.20 -8.15
N HIS A 4 18.02 3.23 -7.80
CA HIS A 4 19.40 3.09 -7.32
C HIS A 4 20.26 2.14 -8.19
N ARG A 5 20.20 2.29 -9.52
CA ARG A 5 20.90 1.41 -10.50
C ARG A 5 20.56 -0.08 -10.39
N CYS A 6 19.54 -0.44 -9.63
CA CYS A 6 19.03 -1.80 -9.53
C CYS A 6 17.72 -1.91 -10.31
N PHE A 7 17.60 -2.98 -11.08
CA PHE A 7 16.35 -3.32 -11.75
C PHE A 7 15.62 -4.37 -10.94
N TYR A 8 14.34 -4.09 -10.61
CA TYR A 8 13.50 -4.93 -9.76
C TYR A 8 12.27 -5.44 -10.52
N ALA A 9 12.00 -6.73 -10.40
CA ALA A 9 10.69 -7.30 -10.62
C ALA A 9 9.90 -7.23 -9.30
N LEU A 10 8.67 -6.74 -9.36
CA LEU A 10 7.84 -6.44 -8.20
C LEU A 10 6.55 -7.27 -8.24
N GLU A 11 6.05 -7.60 -7.06
CA GLU A 11 4.81 -8.33 -6.84
C GLU A 11 4.29 -8.01 -5.42
N ASP A 12 2.97 -7.93 -5.22
CA ASP A 12 2.38 -7.44 -3.95
C ASP A 12 2.47 -8.45 -2.80
N ALA A 13 2.66 -9.73 -3.08
CA ALA A 13 2.69 -10.79 -2.07
C ALA A 13 4.10 -11.30 -1.75
N ASP A 14 5.15 -10.69 -2.31
CA ASP A 14 6.54 -11.08 -2.07
C ASP A 14 7.47 -9.85 -1.99
N LEU A 15 8.73 -10.10 -1.67
CA LEU A 15 9.78 -9.10 -1.76
C LEU A 15 10.19 -8.85 -3.21
N PRO A 16 10.75 -7.65 -3.53
CA PRO A 16 11.31 -7.39 -4.83
C PRO A 16 12.39 -8.40 -5.22
N TYR A 17 12.41 -8.81 -6.48
CA TYR A 17 13.51 -9.58 -7.05
C TYR A 17 14.44 -8.67 -7.82
N ARG A 18 15.73 -8.73 -7.50
CA ARG A 18 16.76 -8.05 -8.29
C ARG A 18 17.03 -8.80 -9.57
N ILE A 19 17.04 -8.07 -10.68
CA ILE A 19 17.29 -8.58 -12.02
C ILE A 19 18.58 -7.95 -12.56
N SER A 20 19.49 -8.76 -13.08
CA SER A 20 20.71 -8.29 -13.74
C SER A 20 20.42 -7.81 -15.16
N LEU A 21 20.98 -6.68 -15.55
CA LEU A 21 20.91 -6.18 -16.93
C LEU A 21 22.30 -6.30 -17.61
N PRO A 22 22.37 -6.64 -18.89
CA PRO A 22 21.29 -6.96 -19.83
C PRO A 22 20.86 -8.42 -19.84
N SER A 23 21.43 -9.28 -19.00
CA SER A 23 21.24 -10.75 -19.05
C SER A 23 19.84 -11.19 -18.62
N LEU A 24 19.08 -10.34 -17.90
CA LEU A 24 17.79 -10.63 -17.28
C LEU A 24 17.84 -11.78 -16.25
N GLN A 25 19.02 -12.12 -15.77
CA GLN A 25 19.18 -13.12 -14.74
C GLN A 25 18.59 -12.65 -13.41
N THR A 26 17.79 -13.50 -12.76
CA THR A 26 17.27 -13.25 -11.41
C THR A 26 18.41 -13.45 -10.40
N MET A 27 18.67 -12.38 -9.62
CA MET A 27 19.73 -12.34 -8.61
C MET A 27 19.23 -12.74 -7.21
N GLY A 28 17.92 -12.85 -7.03
CA GLY A 28 17.29 -13.22 -5.76
C GLY A 28 16.41 -12.10 -5.18
N ARG A 29 15.75 -12.43 -4.06
CA ARG A 29 14.94 -11.49 -3.28
C ARG A 29 15.80 -10.44 -2.61
N VAL A 30 15.26 -9.23 -2.49
CA VAL A 30 15.94 -8.09 -1.88
C VAL A 30 15.21 -7.65 -0.63
N ARG A 31 15.93 -7.60 0.48
CA ARG A 31 15.58 -6.83 1.66
C ARG A 31 16.34 -5.52 1.62
N PHE A 32 15.67 -4.43 1.95
CA PHE A 32 16.31 -3.12 1.95
C PHE A 32 17.14 -2.94 3.21
N GLU A 33 18.39 -2.50 3.04
CA GLU A 33 19.26 -2.20 4.17
C GLU A 33 18.79 -0.93 4.88
N VAL A 34 18.82 -0.95 6.22
CA VAL A 34 18.37 0.19 7.04
C VAL A 34 19.50 1.22 7.13
N GLU A 35 19.17 2.49 6.92
CA GLU A 35 20.13 3.58 7.02
C GLU A 35 20.72 3.69 8.43
N GLY A 36 22.05 3.82 8.54
CA GLY A 36 22.75 3.93 9.82
C GLY A 36 23.02 2.60 10.53
N VAL A 37 22.57 1.47 10.01
CA VAL A 37 22.91 0.14 10.52
C VAL A 37 24.08 -0.43 9.71
N ALA A 38 25.17 -0.78 10.41
CA ALA A 38 26.34 -1.35 9.73
C ALA A 38 26.01 -2.70 9.08
N ALA A 39 26.36 -2.85 7.81
CA ALA A 39 26.23 -4.11 7.08
C ALA A 39 26.88 -5.28 7.86
N GLY A 40 26.10 -6.32 8.16
CA GLY A 40 26.57 -7.51 8.86
C GLY A 40 26.19 -7.64 10.34
N LYS A 41 25.58 -6.67 10.98
CA LYS A 41 24.85 -6.90 12.24
C LYS A 41 23.56 -7.66 11.90
N LYS A 42 23.54 -8.94 12.28
CA LYS A 42 22.30 -9.74 12.21
C LYS A 42 21.21 -9.05 13.02
N GLU A 43 20.02 -9.04 12.47
CA GLU A 43 18.76 -8.51 13.04
C GLU A 43 18.32 -9.20 14.36
N ALA A 44 19.28 -9.64 15.22
CA ALA A 44 19.01 -10.46 16.40
C ALA A 44 18.32 -9.69 17.56
N GLU A 45 18.07 -8.39 17.41
CA GLU A 45 17.39 -7.57 18.43
C GLU A 45 16.40 -6.56 17.84
N GLN A 46 16.02 -6.68 16.57
CA GLN A 46 15.01 -5.84 15.98
C GLN A 46 13.67 -6.58 16.08
N ASP A 47 12.72 -5.92 16.72
CA ASP A 47 11.33 -6.31 16.86
C ASP A 47 10.81 -7.06 15.61
N ASP A 48 10.36 -8.30 15.77
CA ASP A 48 9.81 -9.17 14.70
C ASP A 48 8.65 -8.51 13.92
N SER A 49 8.05 -7.44 14.46
CA SER A 49 7.02 -6.64 13.80
C SER A 49 7.53 -5.85 12.59
N ALA A 50 8.85 -5.70 12.45
CA ALA A 50 9.48 -4.91 11.38
C ALA A 50 10.08 -5.77 10.25
N GLU A 51 9.81 -7.08 10.21
CA GLU A 51 10.34 -7.94 9.16
C GLU A 51 9.80 -7.55 7.77
N GLN A 52 10.71 -7.33 6.84
CA GLN A 52 10.33 -7.07 5.43
C GLN A 52 9.92 -8.40 4.80
N ARG A 53 8.61 -8.64 4.67
CA ARG A 53 8.05 -9.87 4.08
C ARG A 53 7.51 -9.66 2.69
N VAL A 54 6.89 -8.50 2.47
CA VAL A 54 6.22 -8.15 1.21
C VAL A 54 6.52 -6.69 0.84
N PHE A 55 6.44 -6.36 -0.44
CA PHE A 55 6.60 -5.01 -0.94
C PHE A 55 5.70 -4.78 -2.16
N THR A 56 5.08 -3.62 -2.27
CA THR A 56 4.13 -3.29 -3.33
C THR A 56 4.70 -3.45 -4.74
N ALA A 57 3.87 -3.89 -5.67
CA ALA A 57 4.18 -3.87 -7.11
C ALA A 57 4.21 -2.44 -7.70
N HIS A 58 3.62 -1.44 -7.00
CA HIS A 58 3.41 -0.07 -7.48
C HIS A 58 4.08 1.02 -6.63
N PRO A 59 5.37 0.91 -6.29
CA PRO A 59 6.04 1.97 -5.54
C PRO A 59 6.16 3.24 -6.37
N LYS A 60 6.25 4.40 -5.70
CA LYS A 60 6.33 5.72 -6.33
C LYS A 60 7.70 6.33 -6.12
N VAL A 61 8.38 6.67 -7.22
CA VAL A 61 9.66 7.40 -7.16
C VAL A 61 9.38 8.89 -7.24
N CYS A 62 9.86 9.65 -6.26
CA CYS A 62 9.80 11.11 -6.31
C CYS A 62 10.84 11.65 -7.31
N PRO A 63 10.42 12.33 -8.39
CA PRO A 63 11.37 12.79 -9.41
C PRO A 63 12.36 13.82 -8.89
N SER A 64 11.98 14.63 -7.89
CA SER A 64 12.82 15.71 -7.36
C SER A 64 13.85 15.23 -6.33
N THR A 65 13.52 14.22 -5.52
CA THR A 65 14.42 13.72 -4.46
C THR A 65 15.07 12.39 -4.80
N GLY A 66 14.46 11.61 -5.70
CA GLY A 66 14.86 10.24 -6.01
C GLY A 66 14.49 9.23 -4.93
N GLU A 67 13.75 9.63 -3.91
CA GLU A 67 13.20 8.73 -2.88
C GLU A 67 12.15 7.81 -3.47
N LEU A 68 12.07 6.60 -2.93
CA LEU A 68 11.08 5.59 -3.30
C LEU A 68 10.11 5.39 -2.13
N VAL A 69 8.85 5.69 -2.38
CA VAL A 69 7.73 5.39 -1.48
C VAL A 69 7.15 4.04 -1.85
N GLY A 70 7.05 3.16 -0.88
CA GLY A 70 6.40 1.86 -1.04
C GLY A 70 5.74 1.40 0.25
N TYR A 71 5.15 0.23 0.20
CA TYR A 71 4.50 -0.37 1.36
C TYR A 71 4.49 -1.90 1.24
N GLY A 72 4.11 -2.57 2.32
CA GLY A 72 3.68 -3.96 2.32
C GLY A 72 2.35 -4.09 3.03
N CYS A 73 1.48 -4.99 2.60
CA CYS A 73 0.26 -5.32 3.32
C CYS A 73 0.44 -6.66 4.02
N GLU A 74 0.30 -6.67 5.34
CA GLU A 74 0.27 -7.90 6.11
C GLU A 74 -1.18 -8.20 6.52
N TYR A 75 -1.66 -9.35 6.06
CA TYR A 75 -3.02 -9.82 6.26
C TYR A 75 -3.05 -10.93 7.29
N THR A 76 -3.60 -10.65 8.47
CA THR A 76 -3.92 -11.67 9.47
C THR A 76 -5.39 -11.55 9.87
N PRO A 77 -6.03 -12.63 10.38
CA PRO A 77 -7.41 -12.54 10.86
C PRO A 77 -7.64 -11.56 12.00
N MET A 78 -6.57 -11.23 12.73
CA MET A 78 -6.64 -10.44 13.96
C MET A 78 -6.09 -9.04 13.80
N ASP A 79 -5.22 -8.81 12.79
CA ASP A 79 -4.54 -7.55 12.60
C ASP A 79 -4.30 -7.27 11.11
N GLN A 80 -4.48 -6.02 10.72
CA GLN A 80 -4.34 -5.59 9.35
C GLN A 80 -3.49 -4.35 9.33
N GLN A 81 -2.27 -4.53 8.87
CA GLN A 81 -1.29 -3.47 8.85
C GLN A 81 -0.83 -3.16 7.43
N TRP A 82 -0.85 -1.88 7.12
CA TRP A 82 -0.22 -1.33 5.94
C TRP A 82 1.15 -0.79 6.37
N ILE A 83 2.21 -1.48 5.99
CA ILE A 83 3.58 -1.16 6.41
C ILE A 83 4.17 -0.14 5.46
N TYR A 84 4.21 1.12 5.87
CA TYR A 84 4.86 2.18 5.13
C TYR A 84 6.37 1.98 5.05
N ARG A 85 6.95 2.24 3.88
CA ARG A 85 8.40 2.23 3.67
C ARG A 85 8.84 3.40 2.79
N LEU A 86 9.86 4.12 3.25
CA LEU A 86 10.53 5.16 2.49
C LEU A 86 11.99 4.78 2.30
N LEU A 87 12.42 4.71 1.06
CA LEU A 87 13.81 4.48 0.70
C LEU A 87 14.44 5.78 0.21
N SER A 88 15.69 6.01 0.61
CA SER A 88 16.50 7.10 0.07
C SER A 88 16.82 6.89 -1.41
N LYS A 89 17.33 7.92 -2.07
CA LYS A 89 17.86 7.85 -3.43
C LYS A 89 18.94 6.77 -3.59
N SER A 90 19.66 6.44 -2.52
CA SER A 90 20.69 5.38 -2.51
C SER A 90 20.13 3.98 -2.25
N GLY A 91 18.80 3.82 -2.11
CA GLY A 91 18.15 2.54 -1.92
C GLY A 91 18.14 2.04 -0.46
N MET A 92 18.52 2.89 0.50
CA MET A 92 18.49 2.55 1.93
C MET A 92 17.11 2.83 2.51
N LEU A 93 16.62 1.95 3.36
CA LEU A 93 15.38 2.14 4.11
C LEU A 93 15.57 3.20 5.20
N THR A 94 14.90 4.34 5.06
CA THR A 94 15.00 5.49 5.98
C THR A 94 13.84 5.58 6.94
N ARG A 95 12.67 5.06 6.56
CA ARG A 95 11.45 5.02 7.39
C ARG A 95 10.69 3.72 7.18
N GLN A 96 10.22 3.15 8.27
CA GLN A 96 9.27 2.04 8.26
C GLN A 96 8.38 2.13 9.50
N PHE A 97 7.07 2.05 9.31
CA PHE A 97 6.10 1.94 10.41
C PHE A 97 4.78 1.37 9.91
N ALA A 98 4.03 0.77 10.82
CA ALA A 98 2.72 0.20 10.53
C ALA A 98 1.61 1.25 10.61
N ILE A 99 0.68 1.21 9.67
CA ILE A 99 -0.56 1.99 9.68
C ILE A 99 -1.72 1.01 9.81
N PRO A 100 -2.45 1.01 10.92
CA PRO A 100 -3.59 0.12 11.11
C PRO A 100 -4.75 0.52 10.19
N LEU A 101 -5.24 -0.43 9.41
CA LEU A 101 -6.44 -0.28 8.60
C LEU A 101 -7.67 -0.72 9.38
N ARG A 102 -8.87 -0.19 9.03
CA ARG A 102 -10.12 -0.62 9.67
C ARG A 102 -10.53 -2.03 9.31
N HIS A 103 -10.18 -2.45 8.09
CA HIS A 103 -10.54 -3.75 7.54
C HIS A 103 -9.38 -4.30 6.71
N THR A 104 -9.41 -5.62 6.43
CA THR A 104 -8.51 -6.22 5.43
C THR A 104 -8.95 -5.78 4.04
N SER A 105 -8.67 -4.54 3.71
CA SER A 105 -9.03 -3.98 2.41
C SER A 105 -8.02 -4.36 1.33
N TYR A 106 -8.51 -4.46 0.11
CA TYR A 106 -7.67 -4.64 -1.06
C TYR A 106 -6.80 -3.40 -1.26
N ASN A 107 -5.50 -3.58 -1.16
CA ASN A 107 -4.51 -2.53 -1.35
C ASN A 107 -3.55 -2.96 -2.45
N HIS A 108 -3.69 -2.38 -3.63
CA HIS A 108 -2.88 -2.71 -4.80
C HIS A 108 -1.94 -1.56 -5.18
N ASP A 109 -2.31 -0.33 -4.87
CA ASP A 109 -1.50 0.85 -5.18
C ASP A 109 -1.51 1.85 -4.02
N CYS A 110 -0.66 2.85 -4.11
CA CYS A 110 -0.60 4.00 -3.23
C CYS A 110 -0.40 5.28 -4.05
N ALA A 111 -0.41 6.42 -3.40
CA ALA A 111 -0.01 7.66 -4.03
C ALA A 111 1.10 8.35 -3.23
N ALA A 112 1.87 9.18 -3.90
CA ALA A 112 2.84 10.05 -3.26
C ALA A 112 2.95 11.36 -4.03
N THR A 113 3.08 12.44 -3.29
CA THR A 113 3.42 13.76 -3.81
C THR A 113 4.83 14.14 -3.37
N ARG A 114 5.24 15.37 -3.53
CA ARG A 114 6.55 15.83 -3.06
C ARG A 114 6.70 15.73 -1.54
N ASN A 115 5.66 16.12 -0.79
CA ASN A 115 5.72 16.22 0.67
C ASN A 115 4.85 15.18 1.39
N PHE A 116 3.91 14.53 0.71
CA PHE A 116 2.95 13.61 1.33
C PHE A 116 3.01 12.21 0.71
N SER A 117 2.62 11.25 1.53
CA SER A 117 2.27 9.88 1.12
C SER A 117 0.80 9.64 1.41
N ILE A 118 0.17 8.79 0.58
CA ILE A 118 -1.27 8.53 0.63
C ILE A 118 -1.52 7.03 0.70
N VAL A 119 -2.34 6.62 1.66
CA VAL A 119 -2.81 5.25 1.85
C VAL A 119 -4.31 5.17 1.60
N TYR A 120 -4.75 4.11 0.93
CA TYR A 120 -6.14 3.81 0.65
C TYR A 120 -6.67 2.76 1.63
N ASP A 121 -7.75 3.08 2.35
CA ASP A 121 -8.50 2.13 3.15
C ASP A 121 -9.90 2.01 2.54
N GLY A 122 -9.92 1.27 1.41
CA GLY A 122 -11.07 1.14 0.52
C GLY A 122 -12.06 0.07 0.98
N ASN A 123 -13.11 -0.12 0.18
CA ASN A 123 -14.29 -0.89 0.54
C ASN A 123 -14.31 -2.32 0.00
N LEU A 124 -13.31 -2.73 -0.80
CA LEU A 124 -13.15 -4.13 -1.19
C LEU A 124 -12.38 -4.85 -0.07
N VAL A 125 -13.09 -5.65 0.73
CA VAL A 125 -12.54 -6.27 1.94
C VAL A 125 -12.48 -7.79 1.83
N LEU A 126 -11.48 -8.39 2.50
CA LEU A 126 -11.29 -9.84 2.55
C LEU A 126 -12.27 -10.48 3.55
N SER A 127 -12.95 -11.50 3.11
CA SER A 127 -13.88 -12.32 3.93
C SER A 127 -13.11 -13.47 4.57
N TRP A 128 -12.66 -13.29 5.80
CA TRP A 128 -11.86 -14.28 6.51
C TRP A 128 -12.57 -15.61 6.74
N ASP A 129 -13.89 -15.60 6.96
CA ASP A 129 -14.72 -16.81 7.04
C ASP A 129 -14.59 -17.67 5.78
N LYS A 130 -14.57 -17.05 4.60
CA LYS A 130 -14.38 -17.75 3.32
C LYS A 130 -12.93 -18.22 3.13
N VAL A 131 -11.96 -17.41 3.52
CA VAL A 131 -10.54 -17.79 3.46
C VAL A 131 -10.25 -19.02 4.32
N MET A 132 -10.88 -19.12 5.49
CA MET A 132 -10.74 -20.25 6.42
C MET A 132 -11.57 -21.48 6.05
N GLY A 133 -12.17 -21.52 4.86
CA GLY A 133 -12.91 -22.68 4.38
C GLY A 133 -14.36 -22.75 4.83
N GLY A 134 -14.94 -21.64 5.26
CA GLY A 134 -16.38 -21.53 5.56
C GLY A 134 -17.20 -21.84 4.29
N SER A 135 -18.14 -22.79 4.41
CA SER A 135 -19.06 -23.18 3.34
C SER A 135 -20.09 -22.09 3.10
N GLY A 136 -19.70 -21.08 2.36
CA GLY A 136 -20.64 -20.04 1.90
C GLY A 136 -21.05 -20.27 0.48
N GLY A 137 -22.31 -20.51 0.25
CA GLY A 137 -23.09 -20.41 -0.98
C GLY A 137 -22.42 -20.40 -2.34
N ARG A 138 -23.19 -20.19 -3.40
CA ARG A 138 -22.73 -20.18 -4.80
C ARG A 138 -21.65 -19.13 -5.15
N ASP A 139 -21.30 -18.26 -4.22
CA ASP A 139 -20.30 -17.20 -4.36
C ASP A 139 -18.97 -17.61 -3.74
N ASN A 140 -18.04 -18.09 -4.56
CA ASN A 140 -16.69 -18.51 -4.13
C ASN A 140 -15.69 -17.33 -3.95
N GLY A 141 -16.13 -16.09 -4.09
CA GLY A 141 -15.25 -14.93 -3.94
C GLY A 141 -14.84 -14.69 -2.50
N ILE A 142 -13.53 -14.54 -2.25
CA ILE A 142 -12.99 -14.19 -0.94
C ILE A 142 -13.03 -12.68 -0.67
N TRP A 143 -13.28 -11.87 -1.68
CA TRP A 143 -13.37 -10.42 -1.59
C TRP A 143 -14.83 -9.96 -1.64
N ARG A 144 -15.19 -9.00 -0.79
CA ARG A 144 -16.52 -8.39 -0.72
C ARG A 144 -16.43 -6.87 -0.74
N PHE A 145 -17.29 -6.24 -1.54
CA PHE A 145 -17.39 -4.78 -1.57
C PHE A 145 -18.42 -4.30 -0.54
N ARG A 146 -17.99 -3.48 0.45
CA ARG A 146 -18.80 -2.95 1.55
C ARG A 146 -19.33 -1.55 1.22
N ARG A 147 -20.62 -1.48 0.86
CA ARG A 147 -21.31 -0.19 0.61
C ARG A 147 -21.86 0.46 1.85
N ASP A 148 -21.99 -0.29 2.92
CA ASP A 148 -22.59 0.10 4.19
C ASP A 148 -21.65 0.89 5.10
N ILE A 149 -20.41 1.06 4.71
CA ILE A 149 -19.40 1.83 5.45
C ILE A 149 -18.73 2.83 4.50
N PRO A 150 -18.36 4.04 4.98
CA PRO A 150 -17.56 4.96 4.18
C PRO A 150 -16.15 4.39 3.94
N GLY A 151 -15.60 4.66 2.77
CA GLY A 151 -14.17 4.52 2.52
C GLY A 151 -13.39 5.61 3.26
N ARG A 152 -12.08 5.47 3.37
CA ARG A 152 -11.24 6.56 3.86
C ARG A 152 -9.88 6.59 3.17
N ILE A 153 -9.35 7.79 3.04
CA ILE A 153 -8.03 8.06 2.49
C ILE A 153 -7.18 8.66 3.60
N GLY A 154 -6.02 8.07 3.85
CA GLY A 154 -5.04 8.60 4.80
C GLY A 154 -3.97 9.40 4.08
N ILE A 155 -3.73 10.64 4.52
CA ILE A 155 -2.68 11.52 4.01
C ILE A 155 -1.73 11.84 5.15
N PHE A 156 -0.45 11.73 4.92
CA PHE A 156 0.57 11.98 5.95
C PHE A 156 1.88 12.49 5.34
N PRO A 157 2.70 13.23 6.12
CA PRO A 157 4.00 13.67 5.66
C PRO A 157 4.85 12.49 5.17
N ARG A 158 5.52 12.61 4.02
CA ARG A 158 6.36 11.54 3.48
C ARG A 158 7.42 11.06 4.46
N HIS A 159 7.96 11.98 5.27
CA HIS A 159 8.97 11.69 6.28
C HIS A 159 8.39 11.40 7.67
N ALA A 160 7.10 11.08 7.76
CA ALA A 160 6.47 10.64 9.00
C ALA A 160 7.23 9.45 9.61
N THR A 161 7.17 9.35 10.93
CA THR A 161 7.85 8.31 11.71
C THR A 161 6.89 7.36 12.40
N GLU A 162 5.59 7.69 12.41
CA GLU A 162 4.57 6.92 13.12
C GLU A 162 3.17 7.15 12.53
N SER A 163 2.27 6.20 12.78
CA SER A 163 0.91 6.22 12.23
C SER A 163 0.01 7.31 12.79
N THR A 164 0.34 7.89 13.94
CA THR A 164 -0.41 9.02 14.54
C THR A 164 -0.35 10.28 13.70
N GLN A 165 0.59 10.36 12.75
CA GLN A 165 0.72 11.47 11.81
C GLN A 165 -0.19 11.33 10.57
N VAL A 166 -0.94 10.23 10.45
CA VAL A 166 -1.89 10.01 9.35
C VAL A 166 -3.19 10.77 9.63
N GLN A 167 -3.50 11.71 8.75
CA GLN A 167 -4.79 12.37 8.74
C GLN A 167 -5.75 11.60 7.83
N TRP A 168 -6.88 11.15 8.39
CA TRP A 168 -7.87 10.36 7.69
C TRP A 168 -9.03 11.21 7.20
N PHE A 169 -9.41 10.99 5.94
CA PHE A 169 -10.57 11.64 5.30
C PHE A 169 -11.57 10.55 4.89
N GLU A 170 -12.81 10.69 5.33
CA GLU A 170 -13.90 9.83 4.91
C GLU A 170 -14.39 10.24 3.53
N VAL A 171 -14.69 9.25 2.69
CA VAL A 171 -15.16 9.40 1.32
C VAL A 171 -16.22 8.36 1.01
N GLU A 172 -16.93 8.54 -0.10
CA GLU A 172 -17.86 7.53 -0.61
C GLU A 172 -17.15 6.17 -0.79
N PRO A 173 -17.87 5.04 -0.64
CA PRO A 173 -17.31 3.71 -0.84
C PRO A 173 -16.60 3.56 -2.18
N TYR A 174 -15.38 3.08 -2.17
CA TYR A 174 -14.52 3.01 -3.35
C TYR A 174 -13.56 1.81 -3.33
N CYS A 175 -13.03 1.47 -4.51
CA CYS A 175 -11.90 0.58 -4.67
C CYS A 175 -10.94 1.15 -5.71
N VAL A 176 -9.70 1.42 -5.29
CA VAL A 176 -8.63 1.86 -6.19
C VAL A 176 -7.80 0.67 -6.61
N SER A 177 -7.67 0.46 -7.93
CA SER A 177 -6.67 -0.44 -8.49
C SER A 177 -5.36 0.32 -8.75
N HIS A 178 -5.42 1.44 -9.49
CA HIS A 178 -4.22 2.20 -9.81
C HIS A 178 -4.37 3.69 -9.57
N THR A 179 -3.27 4.31 -9.17
CA THR A 179 -3.11 5.77 -9.11
C THR A 179 -2.38 6.24 -10.37
N ALA A 180 -3.04 7.10 -11.14
CA ALA A 180 -2.44 7.69 -12.33
C ALA A 180 -1.40 8.74 -11.95
N CYS A 181 -1.75 9.67 -11.06
CA CYS A 181 -0.84 10.70 -10.55
C CYS A 181 -1.37 11.31 -9.25
N ALA A 182 -0.49 12.00 -8.52
CA ALA A 182 -0.85 12.86 -7.40
C ALA A 182 0.11 14.06 -7.35
N TRP A 183 -0.42 15.24 -6.98
CA TRP A 183 0.39 16.44 -6.82
C TRP A 183 -0.18 17.34 -5.73
N GLU A 184 0.53 18.40 -5.42
CA GLU A 184 0.15 19.40 -4.42
C GLU A 184 -0.07 20.73 -5.08
N GLU A 185 -1.11 21.42 -4.62
CA GLU A 185 -1.37 22.83 -4.91
C GLU A 185 -1.49 23.60 -3.59
N THR A 186 -1.45 24.91 -3.67
CA THR A 186 -1.72 25.77 -2.50
C THR A 186 -3.10 26.37 -2.69
N ASP A 187 -3.97 26.22 -1.69
CA ASP A 187 -5.27 26.87 -1.72
C ASP A 187 -5.09 28.40 -1.75
N ALA A 188 -5.76 29.05 -2.69
CA ALA A 188 -5.65 30.49 -2.89
C ALA A 188 -6.33 31.32 -1.77
N GLY A 189 -7.21 30.68 -0.98
CA GLY A 189 -7.98 31.36 0.07
C GLY A 189 -7.27 31.34 1.42
N ASP A 190 -6.75 30.21 1.86
CA ASP A 190 -6.18 30.02 3.19
C ASP A 190 -4.69 29.63 3.20
N GLY A 191 -4.10 29.39 2.04
CA GLY A 191 -2.70 29.02 1.90
C GLY A 191 -2.37 27.58 2.31
N ASN A 192 -3.37 26.75 2.61
CA ASN A 192 -3.17 25.36 2.98
C ASN A 192 -2.81 24.49 1.79
N PRO A 193 -2.03 23.40 1.97
CA PRO A 193 -1.75 22.46 0.90
C PRO A 193 -3.01 21.69 0.52
N VAL A 194 -3.28 21.63 -0.79
CA VAL A 194 -4.31 20.77 -1.39
C VAL A 194 -3.61 19.62 -2.09
N VAL A 195 -3.94 18.40 -1.69
CA VAL A 195 -3.43 17.19 -2.33
C VAL A 195 -4.46 16.71 -3.35
N ILE A 196 -4.06 16.67 -4.61
CA ILE A 196 -4.89 16.21 -5.72
C ILE A 196 -4.42 14.81 -6.11
N ILE A 197 -5.37 13.88 -6.21
CA ILE A 197 -5.11 12.46 -6.54
C ILE A 197 -6.00 12.07 -7.72
N VAL A 198 -5.40 11.54 -8.77
CA VAL A 198 -6.11 10.96 -9.90
C VAL A 198 -5.96 9.44 -9.85
N THR A 199 -7.07 8.75 -9.63
CA THR A 199 -7.10 7.28 -9.54
C THR A 199 -8.14 6.72 -10.49
N ASN A 200 -8.00 5.42 -10.84
CA ASN A 200 -9.14 4.69 -11.34
C ASN A 200 -9.94 4.17 -10.14
N ASN A 201 -11.21 4.49 -10.11
CA ASN A 201 -12.15 3.85 -9.19
C ASN A 201 -12.82 2.70 -9.95
N ILE A 202 -12.57 1.47 -9.50
CA ILE A 202 -13.27 0.32 -10.06
C ILE A 202 -14.64 0.30 -9.42
N GLY A 203 -15.66 0.70 -10.19
CA GLY A 203 -17.05 0.66 -9.77
C GLY A 203 -17.47 -0.77 -9.44
N PHE A 204 -18.31 -0.91 -8.45
CA PHE A 204 -18.86 -2.18 -7.97
C PHE A 204 -19.36 -3.12 -9.09
N GLU A 205 -20.01 -2.56 -10.10
CA GLU A 205 -20.57 -3.31 -11.25
C GLU A 205 -19.48 -4.03 -12.06
N SER A 206 -18.25 -3.53 -12.03
CA SER A 206 -17.10 -4.15 -12.70
C SER A 206 -16.58 -5.40 -11.99
N PHE A 207 -16.93 -5.61 -10.71
CA PHE A 207 -16.53 -6.77 -9.92
C PHE A 207 -17.59 -7.88 -9.84
N SER A 208 -18.80 -7.67 -10.34
CA SER A 208 -19.81 -8.70 -10.52
C SER A 208 -19.54 -9.38 -11.89
N PRO A 209 -19.18 -10.61 -12.02
CA PRO A 209 -19.38 -11.80 -11.21
C PRO A 209 -18.15 -12.28 -10.41
N THR A 210 -17.02 -11.61 -10.52
CA THR A 210 -15.76 -12.05 -9.91
C THR A 210 -15.72 -11.72 -8.40
N PHE A 211 -16.39 -10.63 -8.00
CA PHE A 211 -16.50 -10.17 -6.63
C PHE A 211 -17.97 -9.90 -6.27
N PRO A 212 -18.67 -10.88 -5.72
CA PRO A 212 -20.08 -10.73 -5.38
C PRO A 212 -20.29 -9.61 -4.36
N SER A 213 -21.30 -8.79 -4.62
CA SER A 213 -21.74 -7.77 -3.67
C SER A 213 -22.68 -8.38 -2.64
N GLU A 214 -22.58 -7.90 -1.40
CA GLU A 214 -23.75 -7.97 -0.53
C GLU A 214 -24.72 -6.88 -0.98
N THR A 215 -25.71 -7.21 -1.78
CA THR A 215 -26.92 -6.39 -1.87
C THR A 215 -27.60 -6.49 -0.50
N PRO A 216 -27.96 -5.36 0.14
CA PRO A 216 -28.92 -5.44 1.23
C PRO A 216 -30.17 -6.14 0.66
N THR A 217 -30.53 -7.28 1.22
CA THR A 217 -31.87 -7.82 1.00
C THR A 217 -32.78 -6.80 1.65
N ASP A 218 -33.53 -6.04 0.83
CA ASP A 218 -34.64 -5.23 1.33
C ASP A 218 -35.54 -6.13 2.19
N PRO A 219 -36.05 -5.60 3.31
CA PRO A 219 -36.86 -6.34 4.27
C PRO A 219 -38.17 -6.86 3.68
#